data_1c1820c3939c5d3981f95ecae699ae9c
#
_entry.id   1c1820c3939c5d3981f95ecae699ae9c
#
_cell.length_a   1.000
_cell.length_b   1.000
_cell.length_c   1.000
_cell.angle_alpha   90.00
_cell.angle_beta   90.00
_cell.angle_gamma   90.00
#
_symmetry.space_group_name_H-M   'P 1'
#
loop_
_entity.id
_entity.type
_entity.pdbx_description
1 polymer ?
#
loop_
_entity_poly.entity_id
_entity_poly.type
_entity_poly.pdbx_seq_one_letter_code
_entity_poly.pdbx_strand_id
1 'polypeptide(L)'
;MKFTSNTLLFALSVAPVAAFTNPSPWSASSATTTALNAERSSNNVFSTFCATAAMSALLWGSPGMLAEPANNHQLPFGLNEIVQQNVVASAKDKASATGSRVNKDAESLLRLGLPIESKEVRELQSSLEGIKQDVASKRKGPAADGAKKVKSILASKKADKMAAVCRDAKVCTATMKEINDLMDPLEKAIKASQDAFTGSLEERDALDKAYNAQVKAAKLLTTLEEQMVPKGYKTPVPSQYSDLPQLEQRATVEMLIKKGEAGAQFDINGVNFPEARMTMVIDGYTSPVTGGNFVDLVNKGFYDNMPIQRSDGFVVQTGDPDGEAVGYTGGKAGKAIGEGPKGERLIPCEISIVGDKMPIYETTIEDEGRGGEATILPFSAYGAMGWARDEYDPNSGSSQFFWLLFDSDLTPAGKNVLDGRYPCFGYVVEGADFLQDVKEGDVIVSAKVTEGLQYLKQPN
;
A
#
# COMPACT_ATOMS: atom_id res chain seq x y z
N MET A 1 -0.46 32.89 29.42
CA MET A 1 -0.60 33.07 27.97
C MET A 1 -1.27 31.81 27.43
N LYS A 2 -2.49 31.95 26.91
CA LYS A 2 -3.27 30.82 26.40
C LYS A 2 -2.79 30.54 24.98
N PHE A 3 -2.22 29.39 24.73
CA PHE A 3 -1.99 28.86 23.36
C PHE A 3 -3.18 28.00 23.01
N THR A 4 -3.87 28.40 21.98
CA THR A 4 -4.98 27.68 21.36
C THR A 4 -4.44 26.58 20.47
N SER A 5 -5.10 25.43 20.55
CA SER A 5 -4.95 24.25 19.69
C SER A 5 -4.79 24.63 18.22
N ASN A 6 -3.66 24.31 17.59
CA ASN A 6 -3.47 24.42 16.15
C ASN A 6 -3.87 23.09 15.50
N THR A 7 -5.08 23.08 15.01
CA THR A 7 -5.57 22.09 14.04
C THR A 7 -4.88 22.33 12.70
N LEU A 8 -4.22 21.35 12.13
CA LEU A 8 -3.68 21.40 10.76
C LEU A 8 -4.85 21.56 9.78
N LEU A 9 -5.05 22.77 9.28
CA LEU A 9 -5.99 23.05 8.21
C LEU A 9 -5.22 23.13 6.88
N PHE A 10 -5.44 22.18 6.01
CA PHE A 10 -5.20 22.36 4.58
C PHE A 10 -6.24 23.35 4.06
N ALA A 11 -5.85 24.60 3.84
CA ALA A 11 -6.72 25.61 3.26
C ALA A 11 -6.76 25.47 1.74
N LEU A 12 -7.77 24.77 1.23
CA LEU A 12 -8.25 24.98 -0.13
C LEU A 12 -9.28 26.11 -0.07
N SER A 13 -8.93 27.28 -0.60
CA SER A 13 -9.82 28.43 -0.73
C SER A 13 -10.91 28.14 -1.75
N VAL A 14 -12.15 28.01 -1.29
CA VAL A 14 -13.35 28.07 -2.13
C VAL A 14 -14.11 29.33 -1.78
N ALA A 15 -14.31 30.19 -2.78
CA ALA A 15 -15.10 31.42 -2.66
C ALA A 15 -16.61 31.13 -2.52
N PRO A 16 -17.39 32.01 -1.86
CA PRO A 16 -18.79 31.74 -1.56
C PRO A 16 -19.69 32.05 -2.77
N VAL A 17 -20.65 31.14 -3.03
CA VAL A 17 -21.78 31.39 -3.93
C VAL A 17 -23.00 31.74 -3.09
N ALA A 18 -23.65 32.84 -3.48
CA ALA A 18 -24.78 33.48 -2.82
C ALA A 18 -26.06 32.63 -2.88
N ALA A 19 -26.84 32.77 -1.82
CA ALA A 19 -28.17 32.20 -1.63
C ALA A 19 -29.20 32.74 -2.61
N PHE A 20 -30.10 31.88 -3.12
CA PHE A 20 -31.43 32.27 -3.60
C PHE A 20 -32.53 31.45 -2.95
N THR A 21 -33.56 32.15 -2.54
CA THR A 21 -34.71 31.80 -1.71
C THR A 21 -35.75 30.98 -2.46
N ASN A 22 -36.43 30.11 -1.68
CA ASN A 22 -37.68 29.38 -2.04
C ASN A 22 -38.83 30.27 -2.48
N PRO A 23 -39.85 29.71 -3.19
CA PRO A 23 -41.04 29.27 -2.46
C PRO A 23 -41.72 27.97 -2.96
N SER A 24 -42.35 27.26 -2.01
CA SER A 24 -43.40 26.23 -2.20
C SER A 24 -44.77 26.89 -2.31
N PRO A 25 -45.94 26.21 -2.42
CA PRO A 25 -46.32 24.79 -2.54
C PRO A 25 -47.41 24.48 -3.61
N TRP A 26 -47.76 23.20 -3.83
CA TRP A 26 -49.20 22.75 -3.98
C TRP A 26 -49.31 21.22 -4.09
N SER A 27 -50.09 20.74 -3.23
CA SER A 27 -51.11 19.69 -2.99
C SER A 27 -51.30 18.52 -3.98
N ALA A 28 -51.27 17.36 -3.37
CA ALA A 28 -52.12 16.17 -3.41
C ALA A 28 -52.90 15.77 -4.67
N SER A 29 -52.74 14.49 -5.08
CA SER A 29 -53.86 13.59 -5.38
C SER A 29 -53.40 12.13 -5.38
N SER A 30 -54.25 11.31 -4.76
CA SER A 30 -54.24 9.87 -4.58
C SER A 30 -54.61 9.11 -5.87
N ALA A 31 -54.05 7.89 -6.07
CA ALA A 31 -54.75 6.69 -6.55
C ALA A 31 -53.86 5.45 -6.56
N THR A 32 -54.14 4.53 -5.70
CA THR A 32 -54.49 3.11 -5.78
C THR A 32 -53.81 2.20 -6.80
N THR A 33 -53.09 1.20 -6.22
CA THR A 33 -52.99 -0.24 -6.50
C THR A 33 -52.76 -0.73 -7.93
N THR A 34 -51.70 -1.46 -8.15
CA THR A 34 -51.75 -2.90 -8.51
C THR A 34 -50.36 -3.53 -8.41
N ALA A 35 -50.25 -4.66 -7.70
CA ALA A 35 -49.11 -5.53 -7.68
C ALA A 35 -49.00 -6.31 -8.98
N LEU A 36 -47.77 -6.47 -9.47
CA LEU A 36 -47.37 -7.65 -10.26
C LEU A 36 -45.85 -7.82 -10.23
N ASN A 37 -45.46 -9.03 -9.98
CA ASN A 37 -44.11 -9.59 -9.95
C ASN A 37 -43.27 -9.22 -11.17
N ALA A 38 -42.00 -8.90 -10.96
CA ALA A 38 -40.93 -9.31 -11.87
C ALA A 38 -39.57 -9.18 -11.18
N GLU A 39 -38.99 -10.29 -10.90
CA GLU A 39 -37.60 -10.68 -11.08
C GLU A 39 -36.48 -9.65 -10.97
N ARG A 40 -35.62 -9.97 -10.03
CA ARG A 40 -34.18 -9.73 -9.91
C ARG A 40 -33.51 -9.32 -11.22
N SER A 41 -32.83 -8.19 -11.18
CA SER A 41 -31.65 -7.94 -11.96
C SER A 41 -30.59 -7.31 -11.06
N SER A 42 -29.66 -8.14 -10.63
CA SER A 42 -28.40 -7.70 -10.05
C SER A 42 -27.50 -7.23 -11.18
N ASN A 43 -27.27 -5.95 -11.32
CA ASN A 43 -26.28 -5.44 -12.26
C ASN A 43 -25.33 -4.48 -11.58
N ASN A 44 -24.07 -4.94 -11.53
CA ASN A 44 -22.84 -4.21 -11.78
C ASN A 44 -22.75 -2.76 -11.28
N VAL A 45 -22.07 -2.59 -10.17
CA VAL A 45 -21.40 -1.33 -9.85
C VAL A 45 -19.94 -1.42 -10.26
N PHE A 46 -19.72 -1.44 -11.57
CA PHE A 46 -18.48 -1.00 -12.21
C PHE A 46 -18.92 -0.23 -13.46
N SER A 47 -19.21 1.02 -13.31
CA SER A 47 -19.19 1.97 -14.44
C SER A 47 -19.30 3.41 -13.97
N THR A 48 -18.26 4.14 -14.25
CA THR A 48 -18.29 5.40 -14.97
C THR A 48 -18.95 6.58 -14.26
N PHE A 49 -18.14 7.32 -13.52
CA PHE A 49 -18.36 8.76 -13.43
C PHE A 49 -17.51 9.46 -14.51
N CYS A 50 -18.14 9.70 -15.66
CA CYS A 50 -17.71 10.73 -16.59
C CYS A 50 -18.23 12.08 -16.09
N ALA A 51 -17.38 12.91 -15.51
CA ALA A 51 -17.65 14.33 -15.35
C ALA A 51 -16.92 15.08 -16.47
N THR A 52 -17.69 15.57 -17.43
CA THR A 52 -17.26 16.53 -18.44
C THR A 52 -16.94 17.86 -17.77
N ALA A 53 -15.66 18.21 -17.71
CA ALA A 53 -15.22 19.57 -17.44
C ALA A 53 -14.85 20.25 -18.75
N ALA A 54 -15.62 21.26 -19.10
CA ALA A 54 -15.39 22.12 -20.26
C ALA A 54 -14.15 22.99 -20.05
N MET A 55 -13.24 22.94 -21.01
CA MET A 55 -12.12 23.87 -21.13
C MET A 55 -12.60 25.24 -21.61
N SER A 56 -12.23 26.27 -20.88
CA SER A 56 -12.23 27.65 -21.38
C SER A 56 -10.75 28.08 -21.47
N ALA A 57 -10.29 28.18 -22.71
CA ALA A 57 -9.01 28.79 -23.01
C ALA A 57 -9.13 30.32 -22.98
N LEU A 58 -8.25 30.98 -22.27
CA LEU A 58 -8.00 32.42 -22.43
C LEU A 58 -6.50 32.62 -22.72
N LEU A 59 -6.28 33.01 -23.96
CA LEU A 59 -5.04 33.54 -24.52
C LEU A 59 -4.70 34.89 -23.87
N TRP A 60 -3.48 35.02 -23.36
CA TRP A 60 -2.79 36.33 -23.33
C TRP A 60 -1.34 36.12 -23.73
N GLY A 61 -1.01 36.68 -24.85
CA GLY A 61 0.34 36.75 -25.31
C GLY A 61 1.06 37.99 -24.80
N SER A 62 2.38 37.92 -24.71
CA SER A 62 3.32 39.00 -24.97
C SER A 62 4.78 38.51 -24.97
N PRO A 63 5.73 39.24 -25.51
CA PRO A 63 6.75 38.68 -26.40
C PRO A 63 8.18 38.65 -25.84
N GLY A 64 8.93 37.71 -26.37
CA GLY A 64 10.32 37.87 -26.74
C GLY A 64 11.38 38.20 -25.69
N MET A 65 12.24 37.21 -25.43
CA MET A 65 13.69 37.45 -25.37
C MET A 65 14.45 36.18 -25.75
N LEU A 66 15.27 36.29 -26.77
CA LEU A 66 16.24 35.30 -27.22
C LEU A 66 17.37 35.22 -26.16
N ALA A 67 17.72 34.02 -25.74
CA ALA A 67 18.99 33.73 -25.11
C ALA A 67 19.61 32.49 -25.75
N GLU A 68 20.85 32.64 -26.17
CA GLU A 68 21.68 31.66 -26.86
C GLU A 68 22.07 30.45 -26.02
N PRO A 69 22.50 29.33 -26.62
CA PRO A 69 22.79 28.09 -25.96
C PRO A 69 24.18 28.10 -25.33
N ALA A 70 24.26 27.80 -24.03
CA ALA A 70 25.50 27.57 -23.31
C ALA A 70 25.89 26.08 -23.31
N ASN A 71 27.04 25.87 -23.88
CA ASN A 71 28.00 24.78 -23.87
C ASN A 71 27.74 23.49 -23.06
N ASN A 72 27.82 22.39 -23.86
CA ASN A 72 28.12 21.03 -23.45
C ASN A 72 29.35 20.95 -22.53
N HIS A 73 29.16 20.52 -21.29
CA HIS A 73 30.16 19.81 -20.51
C HIS A 73 29.83 18.33 -20.52
N GLN A 74 30.55 17.56 -21.32
CA GLN A 74 30.59 16.11 -21.28
C GLN A 74 31.22 15.68 -19.94
N LEU A 75 30.47 14.96 -19.14
CA LEU A 75 30.97 14.20 -17.99
C LEU A 75 31.58 12.89 -18.49
N PRO A 76 32.63 12.36 -17.83
CA PRO A 76 33.37 11.21 -18.32
C PRO A 76 32.53 9.93 -18.36
N PHE A 77 32.62 9.23 -19.45
CA PHE A 77 32.05 7.90 -19.72
C PHE A 77 32.41 6.93 -18.60
N GLY A 78 31.40 6.30 -17.98
CA GLY A 78 31.60 5.14 -17.14
C GLY A 78 30.53 4.87 -16.05
N LEU A 79 29.76 5.86 -15.64
CA LEU A 79 28.77 5.67 -14.57
C LEU A 79 27.30 5.62 -15.05
N ASN A 80 27.04 6.06 -16.28
CA ASN A 80 25.67 6.07 -16.83
C ASN A 80 25.17 4.70 -17.30
N GLU A 81 26.06 3.76 -17.65
CA GLU A 81 25.59 2.45 -18.16
C GLU A 81 25.12 1.51 -17.05
N ILE A 82 25.67 1.59 -15.85
CA ILE A 82 25.28 0.71 -14.73
C ILE A 82 23.94 1.14 -14.14
N VAL A 83 23.68 2.44 -14.06
CA VAL A 83 22.40 2.97 -13.54
C VAL A 83 21.27 2.79 -14.57
N GLN A 84 21.56 2.98 -15.87
CA GLN A 84 20.56 2.75 -16.90
C GLN A 84 20.21 1.27 -17.11
N GLN A 85 21.14 0.32 -16.89
CA GLN A 85 20.82 -1.11 -17.04
C GLN A 85 19.90 -1.62 -15.96
N ASN A 86 20.00 -1.15 -14.72
CA ASN A 86 19.12 -1.59 -13.63
C ASN A 86 17.73 -0.92 -13.65
N VAL A 87 17.67 0.35 -14.05
CA VAL A 87 16.39 1.07 -14.23
C VAL A 87 15.67 0.61 -15.50
N VAL A 88 16.41 0.31 -16.58
CA VAL A 88 15.86 -0.17 -17.85
C VAL A 88 15.40 -1.63 -17.77
N ALA A 89 16.03 -2.49 -16.95
CA ALA A 89 15.52 -3.85 -16.72
C ALA A 89 14.18 -3.82 -15.97
N SER A 90 14.02 -2.98 -14.94
CA SER A 90 12.75 -2.76 -14.26
C SER A 90 11.70 -2.06 -15.14
N ALA A 91 12.11 -1.19 -16.05
CA ALA A 91 11.21 -0.49 -16.97
C ALA A 91 10.81 -1.33 -18.20
N LYS A 92 11.67 -2.24 -18.68
CA LYS A 92 11.35 -3.11 -19.83
C LYS A 92 10.35 -4.21 -19.47
N ASP A 93 10.38 -4.72 -18.24
CA ASP A 93 9.35 -5.67 -17.76
C ASP A 93 7.98 -4.98 -17.54
N LYS A 94 7.94 -3.65 -17.39
CA LYS A 94 6.72 -2.85 -17.31
C LYS A 94 6.14 -2.43 -18.67
N ALA A 95 6.88 -2.58 -19.76
CA ALA A 95 6.51 -2.04 -21.09
C ALA A 95 5.74 -3.02 -21.99
N SER A 96 5.21 -4.13 -21.46
CA SER A 96 4.37 -5.04 -22.22
C SER A 96 2.90 -4.89 -21.86
N ALA A 97 2.22 -4.11 -22.66
CA ALA A 97 0.80 -3.86 -22.80
C ALA A 97 0.29 -2.53 -22.21
N THR A 98 0.01 -1.59 -23.10
CA THR A 98 -0.95 -0.49 -22.98
C THR A 98 -1.02 0.23 -21.63
N GLY A 99 -0.18 1.26 -21.47
CA GLY A 99 -0.19 2.16 -20.33
C GLY A 99 0.51 1.53 -19.10
N SER A 100 1.50 2.22 -18.56
CA SER A 100 2.17 1.80 -17.33
C SER A 100 1.15 1.78 -16.19
N ARG A 101 0.56 0.63 -15.90
CA ARG A 101 -0.30 0.46 -14.74
C ARG A 101 0.58 0.47 -13.49
N VAL A 102 0.25 1.37 -12.59
CA VAL A 102 0.85 1.40 -11.25
C VAL A 102 0.50 0.09 -10.52
N ASN A 103 1.49 -0.53 -9.87
CA ASN A 103 1.23 -1.69 -9.02
C ASN A 103 0.48 -1.23 -7.76
N LYS A 104 -0.73 -1.76 -7.55
CA LYS A 104 -1.62 -1.45 -6.42
C LYS A 104 -1.84 -2.65 -5.49
N ASP A 105 -1.18 -3.76 -5.74
CA ASP A 105 -1.29 -4.98 -4.94
C ASP A 105 -0.32 -4.92 -3.77
N ALA A 106 -0.85 -4.79 -2.56
CA ALA A 106 -0.08 -4.68 -1.32
C ALA A 106 0.92 -5.84 -1.12
N GLU A 107 0.47 -7.08 -1.36
CA GLU A 107 1.35 -8.24 -1.23
C GLU A 107 2.46 -8.26 -2.31
N SER A 108 2.14 -7.85 -3.54
CA SER A 108 3.13 -7.71 -4.62
C SER A 108 4.18 -6.66 -4.29
N LEU A 109 3.76 -5.50 -3.77
CA LEU A 109 4.67 -4.42 -3.33
C LEU A 109 5.59 -4.88 -2.21
N LEU A 110 5.06 -5.59 -1.22
CA LEU A 110 5.86 -6.21 -0.17
C LEU A 110 6.88 -7.20 -0.73
N ARG A 111 6.47 -8.08 -1.66
CA ARG A 111 7.42 -9.00 -2.32
C ARG A 111 8.53 -8.25 -3.05
N LEU A 112 8.19 -7.19 -3.79
CA LEU A 112 9.18 -6.35 -4.48
C LEU A 112 10.15 -5.65 -3.51
N GLY A 113 9.69 -5.32 -2.30
CA GLY A 113 10.49 -4.71 -1.24
C GLY A 113 11.49 -5.66 -0.57
N LEU A 114 11.42 -6.99 -0.80
CA LEU A 114 12.36 -7.93 -0.21
C LEU A 114 13.78 -7.75 -0.77
N PRO A 115 14.82 -7.79 0.10
CA PRO A 115 16.22 -7.62 -0.29
C PRO A 115 16.79 -8.90 -0.94
N ILE A 116 16.26 -9.26 -2.10
CA ILE A 116 16.64 -10.44 -2.87
C ILE A 116 17.01 -10.06 -4.30
N GLU A 117 18.03 -10.73 -4.86
CA GLU A 117 18.59 -10.40 -6.18
C GLU A 117 18.30 -11.49 -7.25
N SER A 118 17.49 -12.51 -6.94
CA SER A 118 17.19 -13.59 -7.86
C SER A 118 16.31 -13.14 -9.03
N LYS A 119 16.86 -13.06 -10.23
CA LYS A 119 16.10 -12.74 -11.46
C LYS A 119 15.08 -13.81 -11.78
N GLU A 120 15.38 -15.06 -11.48
CA GLU A 120 14.52 -16.20 -11.73
C GLU A 120 13.24 -16.14 -10.89
N VAL A 121 13.34 -15.77 -9.62
CA VAL A 121 12.14 -15.62 -8.78
C VAL A 121 11.34 -14.38 -9.18
N ARG A 122 11.98 -13.28 -9.60
CA ARG A 122 11.26 -12.11 -10.10
C ARG A 122 10.50 -12.38 -11.39
N GLU A 123 11.02 -13.26 -12.26
CA GLU A 123 10.30 -13.74 -13.45
C GLU A 123 9.10 -14.63 -13.06
N LEU A 124 9.26 -15.49 -12.05
CA LEU A 124 8.18 -16.31 -11.49
C LEU A 124 7.10 -15.40 -10.88
N GLN A 125 7.49 -14.42 -10.05
CA GLN A 125 6.62 -13.42 -9.45
C GLN A 125 5.80 -12.67 -10.50
N SER A 126 6.46 -12.06 -11.48
CA SER A 126 5.80 -11.32 -12.55
C SER A 126 4.79 -12.18 -13.31
N SER A 127 5.12 -13.46 -13.57
CA SER A 127 4.23 -14.37 -14.26
C SER A 127 3.00 -14.72 -13.42
N LEU A 128 3.18 -14.97 -12.12
CA LEU A 128 2.10 -15.32 -11.19
C LEU A 128 1.17 -14.13 -10.92
N GLU A 129 1.72 -12.95 -10.73
CA GLU A 129 0.96 -11.71 -10.51
C GLU A 129 0.20 -11.28 -11.78
N GLY A 130 0.78 -11.51 -12.97
CA GLY A 130 0.10 -11.33 -14.24
C GLY A 130 -1.19 -12.16 -14.35
N ILE A 131 -1.19 -13.40 -13.86
CA ILE A 131 -2.39 -14.25 -13.84
C ILE A 131 -3.51 -13.60 -13.00
N LYS A 132 -3.19 -13.03 -11.82
CA LYS A 132 -4.17 -12.34 -10.97
C LYS A 132 -4.88 -11.22 -11.72
N GLN A 133 -4.10 -10.38 -12.42
CA GLN A 133 -4.62 -9.26 -13.20
C GLN A 133 -5.46 -9.75 -14.39
N ASP A 134 -5.03 -10.81 -15.06
CA ASP A 134 -5.71 -11.37 -16.23
C ASP A 134 -7.05 -12.00 -15.84
N VAL A 135 -7.09 -12.75 -14.72
CA VAL A 135 -8.32 -13.33 -14.18
C VAL A 135 -9.29 -12.22 -13.74
N ALA A 136 -8.83 -11.23 -12.99
CA ALA A 136 -9.64 -10.10 -12.55
C ALA A 136 -10.21 -9.29 -13.73
N SER A 137 -9.44 -9.16 -14.82
CA SER A 137 -9.85 -8.49 -16.07
C SER A 137 -10.58 -9.42 -17.05
N LYS A 138 -10.88 -10.65 -16.66
CA LYS A 138 -11.53 -11.69 -17.49
C LYS A 138 -10.77 -12.01 -18.79
N ARG A 139 -9.46 -11.80 -18.81
CA ARG A 139 -8.57 -12.12 -19.93
C ARG A 139 -8.10 -13.58 -19.87
N LYS A 140 -9.01 -14.49 -20.16
CA LYS A 140 -8.86 -15.93 -19.96
C LYS A 140 -7.67 -16.57 -20.73
N GLY A 141 -7.40 -16.11 -21.96
CA GLY A 141 -6.27 -16.57 -22.76
C GLY A 141 -4.91 -16.23 -22.12
N PRO A 142 -4.60 -14.95 -21.90
CA PRO A 142 -3.39 -14.54 -21.20
C PRO A 142 -3.21 -15.19 -19.82
N ALA A 143 -4.30 -15.36 -19.04
CA ALA A 143 -4.25 -16.07 -17.75
C ALA A 143 -3.78 -17.53 -17.90
N ALA A 144 -4.31 -18.25 -18.91
CA ALA A 144 -3.89 -19.63 -19.20
C ALA A 144 -2.42 -19.70 -19.64
N ASP A 145 -1.96 -18.76 -20.46
CA ASP A 145 -0.56 -18.71 -20.91
C ASP A 145 0.38 -18.34 -19.75
N GLY A 146 -0.05 -17.48 -18.82
CA GLY A 146 0.65 -17.20 -17.58
C GLY A 146 0.87 -18.46 -16.74
N ALA A 147 -0.16 -19.30 -16.56
CA ALA A 147 -0.06 -20.55 -15.81
C ALA A 147 0.93 -21.53 -16.46
N LYS A 148 0.90 -21.67 -17.79
CA LYS A 148 1.87 -22.48 -18.53
C LYS A 148 3.30 -21.94 -18.35
N LYS A 149 3.47 -20.61 -18.36
CA LYS A 149 4.77 -19.98 -18.16
C LYS A 149 5.31 -20.26 -16.75
N VAL A 150 4.48 -20.18 -15.71
CA VAL A 150 4.85 -20.57 -14.33
C VAL A 150 5.35 -22.02 -14.29
N LYS A 151 4.58 -22.95 -14.84
CA LYS A 151 4.99 -24.38 -14.93
C LYS A 151 6.32 -24.57 -15.67
N SER A 152 6.49 -23.87 -16.78
CA SER A 152 7.75 -23.91 -17.56
C SER A 152 8.96 -23.38 -16.77
N ILE A 153 8.79 -22.28 -16.00
CA ILE A 153 9.85 -21.76 -15.15
C ILE A 153 10.23 -22.79 -14.08
N LEU A 154 9.24 -23.38 -13.41
CA LEU A 154 9.43 -24.33 -12.33
C LEU A 154 9.96 -25.70 -12.81
N ALA A 155 9.71 -26.08 -14.05
CA ALA A 155 10.26 -27.30 -14.67
C ALA A 155 11.66 -27.10 -15.29
N SER A 156 12.19 -25.88 -15.30
CA SER A 156 13.48 -25.57 -15.93
C SER A 156 14.61 -25.51 -14.90
N LYS A 157 15.87 -25.37 -15.40
CA LYS A 157 17.05 -25.11 -14.55
C LYS A 157 16.93 -23.83 -13.70
N LYS A 158 15.92 -22.98 -13.92
CA LYS A 158 15.67 -21.81 -13.09
C LYS A 158 15.23 -22.22 -11.67
N ALA A 159 14.48 -23.33 -11.52
CA ALA A 159 14.11 -23.86 -10.23
C ALA A 159 15.34 -24.26 -9.39
N ASP A 160 16.34 -24.90 -10.01
CA ASP A 160 17.57 -25.28 -9.32
C ASP A 160 18.35 -24.02 -8.86
N LYS A 161 18.38 -22.98 -9.70
CA LYS A 161 19.02 -21.69 -9.34
C LYS A 161 18.30 -20.99 -8.19
N MET A 162 16.95 -21.03 -8.20
CA MET A 162 16.15 -20.49 -7.09
C MET A 162 16.41 -21.24 -5.79
N ALA A 163 16.41 -22.59 -5.85
CA ALA A 163 16.71 -23.40 -4.68
C ALA A 163 18.12 -23.18 -4.11
N ALA A 164 19.11 -22.90 -4.98
CA ALA A 164 20.51 -22.68 -4.57
C ALA A 164 20.72 -21.39 -3.76
N VAL A 165 19.85 -20.38 -3.92
CA VAL A 165 19.96 -19.11 -3.19
C VAL A 165 19.09 -19.08 -1.93
N CYS A 166 18.30 -20.13 -1.67
CA CYS A 166 17.46 -20.24 -0.50
C CYS A 166 18.25 -20.57 0.75
N ARG A 167 17.80 -20.06 1.90
CA ARG A 167 18.34 -20.44 3.23
C ARG A 167 18.18 -21.93 3.50
N ASP A 168 17.06 -22.50 3.09
CA ASP A 168 16.79 -23.95 3.10
C ASP A 168 16.27 -24.39 1.72
N ALA A 169 17.15 -25.03 0.96
CA ALA A 169 16.85 -25.53 -0.38
C ALA A 169 15.72 -26.57 -0.39
N LYS A 170 15.52 -27.36 0.68
CA LYS A 170 14.45 -28.34 0.77
C LYS A 170 13.09 -27.66 0.90
N VAL A 171 12.99 -26.64 1.75
CA VAL A 171 11.78 -25.82 1.91
C VAL A 171 11.43 -25.17 0.58
N CYS A 172 12.39 -24.52 -0.08
CA CYS A 172 12.14 -23.88 -1.37
C CYS A 172 11.70 -24.87 -2.45
N THR A 173 12.33 -26.04 -2.52
CA THR A 173 11.93 -27.08 -3.51
C THR A 173 10.51 -27.58 -3.25
N ALA A 174 10.15 -27.79 -1.97
CA ALA A 174 8.79 -28.17 -1.60
C ALA A 174 7.78 -27.08 -1.96
N THR A 175 8.08 -25.82 -1.62
CA THR A 175 7.21 -24.67 -1.93
C THR A 175 7.04 -24.48 -3.44
N MET A 176 8.11 -24.58 -4.23
CA MET A 176 8.02 -24.52 -5.70
C MET A 176 7.16 -25.65 -6.27
N LYS A 177 7.25 -26.86 -5.70
CA LYS A 177 6.38 -27.96 -6.09
C LYS A 177 4.92 -27.66 -5.77
N GLU A 178 4.60 -27.15 -4.60
CA GLU A 178 3.23 -26.75 -4.21
C GLU A 178 2.68 -25.66 -5.13
N ILE A 179 3.49 -24.65 -5.51
CA ILE A 179 3.11 -23.63 -6.49
C ILE A 179 2.78 -24.31 -7.84
N ASN A 180 3.62 -25.24 -8.30
CA ASN A 180 3.38 -25.95 -9.54
C ASN A 180 2.09 -26.79 -9.49
N ASP A 181 1.83 -27.47 -8.38
CA ASP A 181 0.65 -28.33 -8.19
C ASP A 181 -0.66 -27.48 -8.20
N LEU A 182 -0.60 -26.20 -7.80
CA LEU A 182 -1.72 -25.24 -7.88
C LEU A 182 -2.01 -24.76 -9.31
N MET A 183 -1.07 -24.92 -10.24
CA MET A 183 -1.31 -24.50 -11.64
C MET A 183 -2.32 -25.39 -12.35
N ASP A 184 -2.40 -26.68 -12.04
CA ASP A 184 -3.38 -27.59 -12.66
C ASP A 184 -4.84 -27.22 -12.33
N PRO A 185 -5.25 -27.06 -11.05
CA PRO A 185 -6.59 -26.59 -10.73
C PRO A 185 -6.86 -25.18 -11.27
N LEU A 186 -5.87 -24.29 -11.33
CA LEU A 186 -5.98 -22.96 -11.91
C LEU A 186 -6.27 -23.03 -13.41
N GLU A 187 -5.48 -23.79 -14.19
CA GLU A 187 -5.71 -23.98 -15.63
C GLU A 187 -7.09 -24.61 -15.90
N LYS A 188 -7.50 -25.61 -15.09
CA LYS A 188 -8.82 -26.23 -15.20
C LYS A 188 -9.95 -25.22 -14.96
N ALA A 189 -9.79 -24.35 -13.97
CA ALA A 189 -10.77 -23.30 -13.67
C ALA A 189 -10.84 -22.24 -14.78
N ILE A 190 -9.69 -21.81 -15.31
CA ILE A 190 -9.66 -20.90 -16.47
C ILE A 190 -10.35 -21.54 -17.68
N LYS A 191 -10.07 -22.81 -17.97
CA LYS A 191 -10.74 -23.50 -19.08
C LYS A 191 -12.25 -23.58 -18.87
N ALA A 192 -12.71 -23.95 -17.67
CA ALA A 192 -14.14 -23.95 -17.35
C ALA A 192 -14.78 -22.58 -17.58
N SER A 193 -14.08 -21.48 -17.24
CA SER A 193 -14.56 -20.13 -17.54
C SER A 193 -14.59 -19.81 -19.03
N GLN A 194 -13.72 -20.40 -19.84
CA GLN A 194 -13.74 -20.25 -21.31
C GLN A 194 -14.91 -20.99 -21.95
N ASP A 195 -15.26 -22.16 -21.41
CA ASP A 195 -16.34 -23.03 -21.93
C ASP A 195 -17.72 -22.52 -21.47
N ALA A 196 -17.82 -21.70 -20.43
CA ALA A 196 -19.05 -21.13 -19.91
C ALA A 196 -19.54 -19.94 -20.74
N PHE A 197 -20.88 -19.68 -20.71
CA PHE A 197 -21.44 -18.48 -21.31
C PHE A 197 -20.97 -17.23 -20.61
N THR A 198 -20.55 -16.22 -21.38
CA THR A 198 -20.11 -14.93 -20.86
C THR A 198 -21.19 -14.26 -20.01
N GLY A 199 -20.84 -13.90 -18.79
CA GLY A 199 -21.75 -13.29 -17.82
C GLY A 199 -22.58 -14.30 -17.00
N SER A 200 -22.43 -15.60 -17.26
CA SER A 200 -23.12 -16.63 -16.48
C SER A 200 -22.56 -16.82 -15.08
N LEU A 201 -23.33 -17.47 -14.22
CA LEU A 201 -22.89 -17.83 -12.87
C LEU A 201 -21.72 -18.82 -12.91
N GLU A 202 -21.76 -19.74 -13.86
CA GLU A 202 -20.71 -20.75 -14.09
C GLU A 202 -19.38 -20.08 -14.47
N GLU A 203 -19.41 -19.03 -15.30
CA GLU A 203 -18.20 -18.27 -15.63
C GLU A 203 -17.63 -17.58 -14.37
N ARG A 204 -18.51 -16.95 -13.57
CA ARG A 204 -18.09 -16.29 -12.32
C ARG A 204 -17.46 -17.29 -11.36
N ASP A 205 -18.14 -18.39 -11.08
CA ASP A 205 -17.64 -19.42 -10.15
C ASP A 205 -16.30 -20.02 -10.63
N ALA A 206 -16.14 -20.16 -11.93
CA ALA A 206 -14.88 -20.65 -12.49
C ALA A 206 -13.74 -19.62 -12.35
N LEU A 207 -14.02 -18.34 -12.61
CA LEU A 207 -13.04 -17.26 -12.40
C LEU A 207 -12.68 -17.10 -10.92
N ASP A 208 -13.64 -17.21 -10.00
CA ASP A 208 -13.39 -17.16 -8.56
C ASP A 208 -12.50 -18.32 -8.09
N LYS A 209 -12.70 -19.53 -8.63
CA LYS A 209 -11.82 -20.67 -8.38
C LYS A 209 -10.40 -20.44 -8.91
N ALA A 210 -10.27 -19.86 -10.11
CA ALA A 210 -8.96 -19.51 -10.67
C ALA A 210 -8.26 -18.44 -9.82
N TYR A 211 -8.98 -17.40 -9.41
CA TYR A 211 -8.47 -16.35 -8.55
C TYR A 211 -7.98 -16.91 -7.20
N ASN A 212 -8.79 -17.73 -6.54
CA ASN A 212 -8.42 -18.35 -5.27
C ASN A 212 -7.21 -19.29 -5.38
N ALA A 213 -7.06 -20.02 -6.47
CA ALA A 213 -5.87 -20.84 -6.71
C ALA A 213 -4.61 -19.98 -6.89
N GLN A 214 -4.74 -18.87 -7.62
CA GLN A 214 -3.66 -17.91 -7.80
C GLN A 214 -3.25 -17.25 -6.49
N VAL A 215 -4.21 -16.79 -5.66
CA VAL A 215 -3.93 -16.20 -4.34
C VAL A 215 -3.16 -17.17 -3.43
N LYS A 216 -3.54 -18.45 -3.43
CA LYS A 216 -2.80 -19.50 -2.69
C LYS A 216 -1.36 -19.64 -3.21
N ALA A 217 -1.18 -19.66 -4.53
CA ALA A 217 0.15 -19.73 -5.13
C ALA A 217 1.00 -18.48 -4.82
N ALA A 218 0.38 -17.29 -4.77
CA ALA A 218 1.05 -16.05 -4.41
C ALA A 218 1.50 -16.02 -2.93
N LYS A 219 0.72 -16.57 -2.01
CA LYS A 219 1.14 -16.74 -0.59
C LYS A 219 2.36 -17.68 -0.48
N LEU A 220 2.37 -18.78 -1.23
CA LEU A 220 3.55 -19.66 -1.31
C LEU A 220 4.75 -18.97 -1.94
N LEU A 221 4.54 -18.11 -2.95
CA LEU A 221 5.61 -17.32 -3.53
C LEU A 221 6.24 -16.39 -2.50
N THR A 222 5.44 -15.74 -1.64
CA THR A 222 5.96 -14.92 -0.54
C THR A 222 6.89 -15.74 0.38
N THR A 223 6.45 -16.94 0.77
CA THR A 223 7.28 -17.86 1.56
C THR A 223 8.58 -18.24 0.84
N LEU A 224 8.51 -18.51 -0.47
CA LEU A 224 9.69 -18.83 -1.29
C LEU A 224 10.68 -17.64 -1.32
N GLU A 225 10.18 -16.43 -1.55
CA GLU A 225 11.02 -15.23 -1.63
C GLU A 225 11.63 -14.86 -0.28
N GLU A 226 10.91 -15.01 0.82
CA GLU A 226 11.45 -14.81 2.17
C GLU A 226 12.57 -15.80 2.51
N GLN A 227 12.51 -17.04 1.99
CA GLN A 227 13.61 -17.99 2.13
C GLN A 227 14.87 -17.58 1.34
N MET A 228 14.75 -16.69 0.36
CA MET A 228 15.88 -16.17 -0.42
C MET A 228 16.54 -14.94 0.21
N VAL A 229 15.91 -14.32 1.21
CA VAL A 229 16.56 -13.25 1.97
C VAL A 229 17.83 -13.81 2.63
N PRO A 230 19.01 -13.18 2.47
CA PRO A 230 20.24 -13.68 3.04
C PRO A 230 20.14 -13.93 4.54
N LYS A 231 20.73 -15.04 5.01
CA LYS A 231 20.70 -15.37 6.45
C LYS A 231 21.37 -14.26 7.27
N GLY A 232 20.62 -13.75 8.25
CA GLY A 232 21.09 -12.68 9.12
C GLY A 232 21.11 -11.30 8.47
N TYR A 233 20.45 -11.14 7.31
CA TYR A 233 20.27 -9.83 6.70
C TYR A 233 19.55 -8.89 7.67
N LYS A 234 20.09 -7.69 7.78
CA LYS A 234 19.51 -6.58 8.53
C LYS A 234 19.78 -5.33 7.74
N THR A 235 18.75 -4.53 7.58
CA THR A 235 18.92 -3.20 6.99
C THR A 235 19.79 -2.36 7.90
N PRO A 236 20.84 -1.73 7.38
CA PRO A 236 21.71 -0.89 8.20
C PRO A 236 20.91 0.29 8.78
N VAL A 237 21.02 0.45 10.10
CA VAL A 237 20.48 1.60 10.83
C VAL A 237 21.66 2.35 11.46
N PRO A 238 21.75 3.69 11.28
CA PRO A 238 22.79 4.50 11.91
C PRO A 238 22.82 4.29 13.43
N SER A 239 24.02 4.22 13.99
CA SER A 239 24.23 3.92 15.43
C SER A 239 23.56 4.93 16.36
N GLN A 240 23.32 6.16 15.89
CA GLN A 240 22.61 7.20 16.62
C GLN A 240 21.15 6.85 16.94
N TYR A 241 20.52 5.90 16.19
CA TYR A 241 19.16 5.41 16.44
C TYR A 241 19.13 4.04 17.13
N SER A 242 20.28 3.57 17.67
CA SER A 242 20.37 2.28 18.35
C SER A 242 19.55 2.17 19.64
N ASP A 243 19.16 3.30 20.19
CA ASP A 243 18.30 3.44 21.37
C ASP A 243 16.80 3.59 21.05
N LEU A 244 16.41 3.43 19.80
CA LEU A 244 15.03 3.29 19.37
C LEU A 244 14.68 1.81 19.09
N PRO A 245 13.40 1.38 19.22
CA PRO A 245 12.98 0.07 18.80
C PRO A 245 13.21 -0.13 17.30
N GLN A 246 13.67 -1.31 16.90
CA GLN A 246 13.95 -1.63 15.49
C GLN A 246 13.30 -2.98 15.12
N LEU A 247 12.66 -3.04 13.96
CA LEU A 247 12.15 -4.27 13.39
C LEU A 247 13.16 -4.80 12.36
N GLU A 248 13.74 -5.96 12.61
CA GLU A 248 14.82 -6.52 11.74
C GLU A 248 14.27 -7.26 10.51
N GLN A 249 13.03 -7.72 10.55
CA GLN A 249 12.32 -8.41 9.46
C GLN A 249 10.88 -7.91 9.41
N ARG A 250 9.93 -8.73 8.94
CA ARG A 250 8.52 -8.38 8.91
C ARG A 250 7.81 -8.78 10.19
N ALA A 251 6.77 -8.02 10.52
CA ALA A 251 5.79 -8.40 11.52
C ALA A 251 4.38 -8.31 10.93
N THR A 252 3.51 -9.23 11.35
CA THR A 252 2.09 -9.20 11.02
C THR A 252 1.31 -8.68 12.21
N VAL A 253 0.44 -7.71 11.99
CA VAL A 253 -0.41 -7.11 13.01
C VAL A 253 -1.87 -7.29 12.61
N GLU A 254 -2.66 -7.83 13.52
CA GLU A 254 -4.13 -7.85 13.41
C GLU A 254 -4.70 -6.68 14.20
N MET A 255 -5.58 -5.90 13.60
CA MET A 255 -6.28 -4.80 14.22
C MET A 255 -7.79 -4.97 14.09
N LEU A 256 -8.50 -4.73 15.19
CA LEU A 256 -9.94 -4.82 15.27
C LEU A 256 -10.52 -3.44 15.57
N ILE A 257 -11.40 -2.95 14.69
CA ILE A 257 -12.06 -1.65 14.83
C ILE A 257 -13.57 -1.88 14.99
N LYS A 258 -14.21 -1.08 15.83
CA LYS A 258 -15.67 -1.00 16.00
C LYS A 258 -16.15 0.41 15.72
N LYS A 259 -17.40 0.51 15.28
CA LYS A 259 -18.08 1.80 15.18
C LYS A 259 -18.13 2.49 16.53
N GLY A 260 -17.86 3.80 16.54
CA GLY A 260 -18.00 4.63 17.74
C GLY A 260 -19.44 4.80 18.18
N GLU A 261 -20.39 4.77 17.25
CA GLU A 261 -21.83 4.82 17.55
C GLU A 261 -22.36 3.45 17.97
N ALA A 262 -23.09 3.42 19.09
CA ALA A 262 -23.63 2.18 19.64
C ALA A 262 -24.64 1.52 18.68
N GLY A 263 -24.38 0.27 18.34
CA GLY A 263 -25.23 -0.53 17.45
C GLY A 263 -24.99 -0.30 15.94
N ALA A 264 -24.13 0.65 15.57
CA ALA A 264 -23.72 0.83 14.18
C ALA A 264 -22.81 -0.33 13.71
N GLN A 265 -22.84 -0.61 12.43
CA GLN A 265 -22.09 -1.68 11.79
C GLN A 265 -21.36 -1.14 10.56
N PHE A 266 -20.29 -1.82 10.16
CA PHE A 266 -19.63 -1.54 8.88
C PHE A 266 -20.45 -2.10 7.73
N ASP A 267 -20.69 -1.29 6.69
CA ASP A 267 -21.36 -1.71 5.45
C ASP A 267 -20.28 -1.88 4.36
N ILE A 268 -20.09 -3.13 3.95
CA ILE A 268 -19.19 -3.44 2.83
C ILE A 268 -20.02 -4.06 1.71
N ASN A 269 -20.29 -3.27 0.68
CA ASN A 269 -21.09 -3.69 -0.48
C ASN A 269 -22.48 -4.24 -0.11
N GLY A 270 -23.15 -3.64 0.89
CA GLY A 270 -24.46 -4.05 1.36
C GLY A 270 -24.45 -5.22 2.34
N VAL A 271 -23.29 -5.64 2.80
CA VAL A 271 -23.13 -6.64 3.87
C VAL A 271 -22.65 -5.95 5.14
N ASN A 272 -23.41 -6.12 6.22
CA ASN A 272 -23.13 -5.51 7.50
C ASN A 272 -22.22 -6.39 8.36
N PHE A 273 -21.18 -5.77 8.94
CA PHE A 273 -20.22 -6.40 9.84
C PHE A 273 -20.20 -5.66 11.20
N PRO A 274 -20.26 -6.37 12.32
CA PRO A 274 -20.25 -5.73 13.65
C PRO A 274 -18.88 -5.14 14.01
N GLU A 275 -17.83 -5.57 13.33
CA GLU A 275 -16.45 -5.14 13.54
C GLU A 275 -15.65 -5.26 12.24
N ALA A 276 -14.68 -4.39 12.07
CA ALA A 276 -13.71 -4.44 10.99
C ALA A 276 -12.43 -5.12 11.50
N ARG A 277 -12.06 -6.23 10.85
CA ARG A 277 -10.81 -6.94 11.12
C ARG A 277 -9.86 -6.73 9.96
N MET A 278 -8.70 -6.16 10.26
CA MET A 278 -7.67 -5.88 9.28
C MET A 278 -6.37 -6.58 9.66
N THR A 279 -5.71 -7.17 8.66
CA THR A 279 -4.36 -7.73 8.79
C THR A 279 -3.38 -6.83 8.05
N MET A 280 -2.35 -6.40 8.74
CA MET A 280 -1.30 -5.52 8.22
C MET A 280 0.05 -6.23 8.26
N VAL A 281 0.87 -6.02 7.24
CA VAL A 281 2.27 -6.44 7.25
C VAL A 281 3.16 -5.21 7.36
N ILE A 282 3.97 -5.19 8.41
CA ILE A 282 4.94 -4.14 8.72
C ILE A 282 6.29 -4.59 8.20
N ASP A 283 6.96 -3.76 7.42
CA ASP A 283 8.19 -4.13 6.72
C ASP A 283 9.43 -3.51 7.37
N GLY A 284 10.11 -4.29 8.21
CA GLY A 284 11.38 -3.89 8.82
C GLY A 284 12.58 -3.96 7.87
N TYR A 285 12.43 -4.56 6.68
CA TYR A 285 13.49 -4.52 5.67
C TYR A 285 13.65 -3.15 5.02
N THR A 286 12.56 -2.38 4.97
CA THR A 286 12.56 -1.04 4.37
C THR A 286 12.45 0.07 5.40
N SER A 287 11.81 -0.18 6.53
CA SER A 287 11.54 0.82 7.57
C SER A 287 11.79 0.25 8.97
N PRO A 288 13.06 -0.09 9.30
CA PRO A 288 13.38 -0.74 10.57
C PRO A 288 13.03 0.09 11.80
N VAL A 289 13.25 1.41 11.81
CA VAL A 289 12.96 2.27 12.96
C VAL A 289 11.48 2.59 13.05
N THR A 290 10.86 2.99 11.95
CA THR A 290 9.42 3.28 11.90
C THR A 290 8.58 2.04 12.19
N GLY A 291 8.87 0.93 11.51
CA GLY A 291 8.21 -0.36 11.75
C GLY A 291 8.45 -0.88 13.17
N GLY A 292 9.68 -0.71 13.68
CA GLY A 292 10.05 -1.10 15.05
C GLY A 292 9.28 -0.31 16.10
N ASN A 293 9.16 1.01 15.91
CA ASN A 293 8.38 1.87 16.79
C ASN A 293 6.89 1.49 16.79
N PHE A 294 6.30 1.26 15.61
CA PHE A 294 4.90 0.85 15.49
C PHE A 294 4.65 -0.51 16.18
N VAL A 295 5.46 -1.52 15.90
CA VAL A 295 5.33 -2.87 16.49
C VAL A 295 5.54 -2.85 18.00
N ASP A 296 6.46 -2.02 18.50
CA ASP A 296 6.66 -1.80 19.94
C ASP A 296 5.40 -1.22 20.61
N LEU A 297 4.78 -0.21 19.99
CA LEU A 297 3.56 0.41 20.49
C LEU A 297 2.36 -0.56 20.46
N VAL A 298 2.21 -1.35 19.38
CA VAL A 298 1.21 -2.42 19.30
C VAL A 298 1.43 -3.45 20.42
N ASN A 299 2.67 -3.90 20.62
CA ASN A 299 2.99 -4.90 21.65
C ASN A 299 2.75 -4.37 23.08
N LYS A 300 2.79 -3.06 23.28
CA LYS A 300 2.47 -2.40 24.56
C LYS A 300 0.97 -2.14 24.75
N GLY A 301 0.12 -2.46 23.77
CA GLY A 301 -1.31 -2.16 23.80
C GLY A 301 -1.62 -0.65 23.71
N PHE A 302 -0.70 0.15 23.19
CA PHE A 302 -0.87 1.60 23.12
C PHE A 302 -2.05 2.03 22.25
N TYR A 303 -2.35 1.27 21.21
CA TYR A 303 -3.48 1.56 20.32
C TYR A 303 -4.81 0.95 20.78
N ASP A 304 -4.82 0.17 21.87
CA ASP A 304 -6.06 -0.43 22.35
C ASP A 304 -7.00 0.64 22.93
N ASN A 305 -8.26 0.60 22.50
CA ASN A 305 -9.31 1.57 22.80
C ASN A 305 -9.05 2.99 22.25
N MET A 306 -8.16 3.13 21.27
CA MET A 306 -7.84 4.42 20.68
C MET A 306 -8.86 4.80 19.60
N PRO A 307 -9.39 6.04 19.60
CA PRO A 307 -10.32 6.48 18.57
C PRO A 307 -9.58 6.77 17.25
N ILE A 308 -10.32 6.71 16.15
CA ILE A 308 -9.90 7.27 14.86
C ILE A 308 -10.09 8.78 14.94
N GLN A 309 -9.00 9.54 14.76
CA GLN A 309 -9.04 11.00 14.88
C GLN A 309 -9.39 11.72 13.58
N ARG A 310 -9.18 11.06 12.42
CA ARG A 310 -9.44 11.66 11.11
C ARG A 310 -9.85 10.58 10.10
N SER A 311 -10.89 10.89 9.34
CA SER A 311 -11.31 10.12 8.15
C SER A 311 -11.92 11.10 7.15
N ASP A 312 -11.18 11.49 6.12
CA ASP A 312 -11.54 12.58 5.19
C ASP A 312 -11.66 12.11 3.72
N GLY A 313 -11.65 10.79 3.50
CA GLY A 313 -11.70 10.20 2.16
C GLY A 313 -10.35 10.17 1.45
N PHE A 314 -9.32 10.82 1.99
CA PHE A 314 -7.93 10.71 1.52
C PHE A 314 -7.12 9.79 2.41
N VAL A 315 -7.26 9.94 3.73
CA VAL A 315 -6.64 9.08 4.74
C VAL A 315 -7.61 8.77 5.87
N VAL A 316 -7.35 7.65 6.56
CA VAL A 316 -7.81 7.37 7.92
C VAL A 316 -6.60 7.48 8.82
N GLN A 317 -6.61 8.36 9.81
CA GLN A 317 -5.48 8.62 10.72
C GLN A 317 -5.87 8.38 12.17
N THR A 318 -4.93 7.83 12.94
CA THR A 318 -5.07 7.54 14.37
C THR A 318 -3.70 7.59 15.05
N GLY A 319 -3.67 7.33 16.35
CA GLY A 319 -2.41 7.23 17.11
C GLY A 319 -2.14 8.44 17.99
N ASP A 320 -3.09 9.37 18.10
CA ASP A 320 -3.04 10.51 19.01
C ASP A 320 -3.69 10.13 20.35
N PRO A 321 -2.94 10.03 21.47
CA PRO A 321 -3.50 9.67 22.76
C PRO A 321 -4.33 10.82 23.37
N ASP A 322 -5.23 10.48 24.26
CA ASP A 322 -5.95 11.48 25.04
C ASP A 322 -4.99 12.36 25.85
N GLY A 323 -5.20 13.67 25.85
CA GLY A 323 -4.45 14.61 26.68
C GLY A 323 -3.73 15.73 25.90
N GLU A 324 -2.61 16.21 26.44
CA GLU A 324 -1.85 17.31 25.84
C GLU A 324 -0.73 16.82 24.91
N ALA A 325 -0.30 15.59 25.06
CA ALA A 325 0.71 14.97 24.21
C ALA A 325 0.07 14.53 22.91
N VAL A 326 0.72 14.79 21.79
CA VAL A 326 0.27 14.40 20.44
C VAL A 326 0.90 13.09 19.98
N GLY A 327 1.52 12.35 20.90
CA GLY A 327 2.24 11.12 20.64
C GLY A 327 2.53 10.31 21.90
N TYR A 328 3.30 9.22 21.74
CA TYR A 328 3.62 8.30 22.82
C TYR A 328 4.64 8.87 23.80
N THR A 329 4.27 9.04 25.06
CA THR A 329 5.12 9.58 26.14
C THR A 329 5.75 8.52 27.03
N GLY A 330 5.42 7.22 26.83
CA GLY A 330 5.99 6.12 27.59
C GLY A 330 7.29 5.60 26.98
N GLY A 331 8.37 5.62 27.73
CA GLY A 331 9.64 5.07 27.29
C GLY A 331 10.75 6.12 27.16
N LYS A 332 11.94 5.67 26.76
CA LYS A 332 13.06 6.58 26.54
C LYS A 332 12.99 7.15 25.13
N ALA A 333 13.17 8.45 25.01
CA ALA A 333 13.41 9.09 23.71
C ALA A 333 14.76 8.65 23.14
N GLY A 334 14.83 8.64 21.81
CA GLY A 334 16.12 8.47 21.12
C GLY A 334 17.04 9.67 21.36
N LYS A 335 18.32 9.42 21.65
CA LYS A 335 19.26 10.49 21.94
C LYS A 335 19.51 11.42 20.77
N ALA A 336 19.38 10.90 19.54
CA ALA A 336 19.63 11.67 18.33
C ALA A 336 18.51 12.67 18.04
N ILE A 337 17.26 12.26 18.23
CA ILE A 337 16.06 13.06 17.90
C ILE A 337 15.57 13.80 19.14
N GLY A 338 15.67 13.19 20.31
CA GLY A 338 15.19 13.77 21.56
C GLY A 338 13.73 13.47 21.88
N GLU A 339 13.15 14.30 22.74
CA GLU A 339 11.77 14.22 23.18
C GLU A 339 10.95 15.35 22.56
N GLY A 340 9.68 15.09 22.28
CA GLY A 340 8.73 16.10 21.90
C GLY A 340 8.40 17.05 23.06
N PRO A 341 7.60 18.12 22.82
CA PRO A 341 7.32 19.16 23.78
C PRO A 341 6.63 18.69 25.07
N LYS A 342 6.00 17.52 25.04
CA LYS A 342 5.31 16.88 26.17
C LYS A 342 5.95 15.57 26.61
N GLY A 343 7.19 15.32 26.18
CA GLY A 343 7.92 14.10 26.48
C GLY A 343 7.60 12.94 25.54
N GLU A 344 7.09 13.23 24.35
CA GLU A 344 6.83 12.22 23.33
C GLU A 344 8.14 11.59 22.84
N ARG A 345 8.14 10.28 22.64
CA ARG A 345 9.21 9.59 21.94
C ARG A 345 9.13 9.90 20.46
N LEU A 346 10.04 10.74 19.97
CA LEU A 346 10.14 11.06 18.55
C LEU A 346 11.00 10.04 17.82
N ILE A 347 10.69 9.83 16.54
CA ILE A 347 11.47 9.00 15.63
C ILE A 347 11.80 9.78 14.36
N PRO A 348 12.93 9.48 13.69
CA PRO A 348 13.30 10.17 12.46
C PRO A 348 12.35 9.82 11.31
N CYS A 349 12.17 10.74 10.37
CA CYS A 349 11.69 10.40 9.05
C CYS A 349 12.62 9.37 8.44
N GLU A 350 12.08 8.25 7.94
CA GLU A 350 12.84 7.11 7.45
C GLU A 350 12.28 6.68 6.09
N ILE A 351 13.04 6.85 5.01
CA ILE A 351 12.58 6.57 3.65
C ILE A 351 13.58 5.73 2.90
N SER A 352 13.17 4.56 2.42
CA SER A 352 13.99 3.67 1.59
C SER A 352 13.81 3.96 0.12
N ILE A 353 14.93 4.16 -0.59
CA ILE A 353 14.98 4.47 -2.02
C ILE A 353 15.49 3.23 -2.78
N VAL A 354 14.90 2.98 -3.93
CA VAL A 354 15.28 1.84 -4.79
C VAL A 354 16.73 1.97 -5.23
N GLY A 355 17.52 0.96 -4.89
CA GLY A 355 18.96 0.90 -5.21
C GLY A 355 19.88 1.31 -4.05
N ASP A 356 19.34 1.93 -3.00
CA ASP A 356 20.12 2.25 -1.80
C ASP A 356 20.23 1.05 -0.87
N LYS A 357 21.33 1.00 -0.11
CA LYS A 357 21.60 -0.07 0.87
C LYS A 357 20.98 0.19 2.24
N MET A 358 20.62 1.43 2.51
CA MET A 358 20.02 1.86 3.78
C MET A 358 19.04 3.01 3.52
N PRO A 359 18.02 3.18 4.38
CA PRO A 359 17.12 4.33 4.30
C PRO A 359 17.86 5.65 4.45
N ILE A 360 17.30 6.71 3.87
CA ILE A 360 17.64 8.08 4.28
C ILE A 360 16.89 8.41 5.58
N TYR A 361 17.48 9.24 6.41
CA TYR A 361 16.95 9.61 7.72
C TYR A 361 16.90 11.12 7.89
N GLU A 362 15.94 11.61 8.68
CA GLU A 362 15.79 13.01 9.11
C GLU A 362 15.49 14.00 7.97
N THR A 363 15.15 13.50 6.80
CA THR A 363 14.96 14.33 5.60
C THR A 363 13.95 13.70 4.64
N THR A 364 13.53 14.44 3.64
CA THR A 364 12.71 13.94 2.52
C THR A 364 13.58 13.69 1.29
N ILE A 365 13.06 12.91 0.33
CA ILE A 365 13.77 12.67 -0.95
C ILE A 365 13.97 14.00 -1.71
N GLU A 366 13.02 14.94 -1.58
CA GLU A 366 13.11 16.25 -2.24
C GLU A 366 14.20 17.12 -1.61
N ASP A 367 14.29 17.16 -0.28
CA ASP A 367 15.29 17.93 0.44
C ASP A 367 16.72 17.39 0.20
N GLU A 368 16.84 16.06 -0.04
CA GLU A 368 18.09 15.42 -0.49
C GLU A 368 18.45 15.72 -1.96
N GLY A 369 17.59 16.46 -2.68
CA GLY A 369 17.77 16.73 -4.11
C GLY A 369 17.50 15.50 -5.00
N ARG A 370 16.86 14.47 -4.48
CA ARG A 370 16.58 13.18 -5.12
C ARG A 370 15.11 12.99 -5.52
N GLY A 371 14.33 14.07 -5.60
CA GLY A 371 12.87 14.07 -5.83
C GLY A 371 12.35 13.32 -7.06
N GLY A 372 13.24 12.80 -7.91
CA GLY A 372 12.92 11.95 -9.07
C GLY A 372 12.95 10.46 -8.77
N GLU A 373 13.51 10.03 -7.67
CA GLU A 373 13.78 8.63 -7.36
C GLU A 373 12.56 7.93 -6.73
N ALA A 374 12.49 6.61 -6.90
CA ALA A 374 11.38 5.82 -6.44
C ALA A 374 11.64 5.26 -5.04
N THR A 375 10.63 5.29 -4.17
CA THR A 375 10.64 4.58 -2.88
C THR A 375 10.49 3.08 -3.08
N ILE A 376 11.07 2.27 -2.20
CA ILE A 376 10.92 0.81 -2.22
C ILE A 376 9.46 0.43 -1.93
N LEU A 377 8.84 1.03 -0.91
CA LEU A 377 7.42 0.89 -0.62
C LEU A 377 6.70 2.19 -1.02
N PRO A 378 5.98 2.21 -2.15
CA PRO A 378 5.25 3.40 -2.58
C PRO A 378 3.85 3.47 -1.98
N PHE A 379 3.30 4.67 -1.87
CA PHE A 379 1.88 4.94 -1.55
C PHE A 379 0.98 4.69 -2.77
N SER A 380 1.05 3.49 -3.36
CA SER A 380 0.29 3.14 -4.56
C SER A 380 -0.84 2.14 -4.30
N ALA A 381 -0.82 1.45 -3.16
CA ALA A 381 -1.87 0.53 -2.77
C ALA A 381 -2.86 1.20 -1.81
N TYR A 382 -4.13 0.89 -1.95
CA TYR A 382 -5.17 1.22 -0.97
C TYR A 382 -4.84 0.55 0.37
N GLY A 383 -4.90 1.29 1.47
CA GLY A 383 -4.46 0.81 2.78
C GLY A 383 -2.94 0.81 2.97
N ALA A 384 -2.16 1.54 2.14
CA ALA A 384 -0.75 1.81 2.43
C ALA A 384 -0.62 2.56 3.76
N MET A 385 0.32 2.13 4.59
CA MET A 385 0.51 2.67 5.94
C MET A 385 1.62 3.72 5.94
N GLY A 386 1.25 4.96 6.26
CA GLY A 386 2.17 6.09 6.38
C GLY A 386 2.36 6.53 7.82
N TRP A 387 3.59 6.91 8.18
CA TRP A 387 3.89 7.48 9.47
C TRP A 387 3.62 8.98 9.46
N ALA A 388 2.75 9.45 10.36
CA ALA A 388 2.36 10.85 10.42
C ALA A 388 3.46 11.70 11.10
N ARG A 389 3.69 12.88 10.58
CA ARG A 389 4.63 13.87 11.05
C ARG A 389 4.16 15.28 10.70
N ASP A 390 4.74 16.29 11.32
CA ASP A 390 4.56 17.69 10.89
C ASP A 390 5.16 17.91 9.50
N GLU A 391 4.54 18.74 8.69
CA GLU A 391 4.98 19.00 7.32
C GLU A 391 6.38 19.62 7.25
N TYR A 392 6.70 20.47 8.23
CA TYR A 392 7.95 21.24 8.28
C TYR A 392 9.02 20.60 9.18
N ASP A 393 8.67 19.58 9.97
CA ASP A 393 9.62 18.85 10.81
C ASP A 393 9.60 17.36 10.49
N PRO A 394 10.59 16.86 9.74
CA PRO A 394 10.67 15.45 9.39
C PRO A 394 10.86 14.51 10.59
N ASN A 395 11.27 15.04 11.75
CA ASN A 395 11.57 14.26 12.94
C ASN A 395 10.50 14.38 14.05
N SER A 396 9.34 14.92 13.73
CA SER A 396 8.24 15.12 14.68
C SER A 396 7.32 13.91 14.87
N GLY A 397 7.53 12.82 14.10
CA GLY A 397 6.72 11.61 14.21
C GLY A 397 6.92 10.89 15.54
N SER A 398 5.83 10.41 16.18
CA SER A 398 5.87 9.73 17.47
C SER A 398 5.03 8.43 17.50
N SER A 399 3.72 8.52 17.41
CA SER A 399 2.81 7.37 17.43
C SER A 399 1.68 7.42 16.42
N GLN A 400 1.45 8.59 15.79
CA GLN A 400 0.40 8.74 14.81
C GLN A 400 0.78 8.11 13.48
N PHE A 401 -0.19 7.44 12.87
CA PHE A 401 -0.05 6.86 11.54
C PHE A 401 -1.38 6.97 10.78
N PHE A 402 -1.32 6.75 9.46
CA PHE A 402 -2.50 6.79 8.60
C PHE A 402 -2.52 5.64 7.61
N TRP A 403 -3.72 5.27 7.18
CA TRP A 403 -3.96 4.43 6.01
C TRP A 403 -4.38 5.30 4.84
N LEU A 404 -3.76 5.09 3.69
CA LEU A 404 -4.11 5.79 2.45
C LEU A 404 -5.39 5.22 1.84
N LEU A 405 -6.35 6.08 1.53
CA LEU A 405 -7.59 5.74 0.84
C LEU A 405 -7.58 6.16 -0.65
N PHE A 406 -6.56 6.88 -1.05
CA PHE A 406 -6.48 7.49 -2.37
C PHE A 406 -6.17 6.48 -3.46
N ASP A 407 -6.86 6.59 -4.61
CA ASP A 407 -6.55 5.78 -5.78
C ASP A 407 -5.42 6.42 -6.59
N SER A 408 -4.30 5.70 -6.70
CA SER A 408 -3.10 6.15 -7.42
C SER A 408 -3.30 6.32 -8.95
N ASP A 409 -4.45 5.91 -9.53
CA ASP A 409 -4.77 6.20 -10.93
C ASP A 409 -5.05 7.69 -11.18
N LEU A 410 -5.33 8.46 -10.13
CA LEU A 410 -5.57 9.90 -10.21
C LEU A 410 -4.29 10.74 -10.17
N THR A 411 -3.14 10.11 -9.93
CA THR A 411 -1.82 10.78 -9.93
C THR A 411 -1.01 10.39 -11.18
N PRO A 412 0.00 11.19 -11.58
CA PRO A 412 0.94 10.77 -12.61
C PRO A 412 1.51 9.39 -12.31
N ALA A 413 1.65 8.56 -13.35
CA ALA A 413 2.04 7.16 -13.21
C ALA A 413 3.29 6.98 -12.32
N GLY A 414 3.11 6.30 -11.19
CA GLY A 414 4.18 5.90 -10.29
C GLY A 414 4.59 6.91 -9.22
N LYS A 415 3.86 8.02 -9.02
CA LYS A 415 4.16 8.96 -7.93
C LYS A 415 2.88 9.42 -7.24
N ASN A 416 2.72 9.04 -5.99
CA ASN A 416 1.82 9.70 -5.07
C ASN A 416 2.54 10.93 -4.47
N VAL A 417 1.78 11.97 -4.10
CA VAL A 417 2.35 13.17 -3.44
C VAL A 417 3.00 12.84 -2.09
N LEU A 418 2.70 11.71 -1.49
CA LEU A 418 3.27 11.25 -0.22
C LEU A 418 4.58 10.49 -0.41
N ASP A 419 4.85 9.96 -1.64
CA ASP A 419 6.08 9.21 -1.92
C ASP A 419 7.31 10.09 -1.71
N GLY A 420 8.20 9.62 -0.85
CA GLY A 420 9.43 10.34 -0.54
C GLY A 420 9.29 11.50 0.46
N ARG A 421 8.07 11.78 0.92
CA ARG A 421 7.80 12.82 1.95
C ARG A 421 7.41 12.21 3.29
N TYR A 422 6.73 11.08 3.28
CA TYR A 422 6.31 10.33 4.46
C TYR A 422 6.88 8.93 4.42
N PRO A 423 7.30 8.37 5.57
CA PRO A 423 7.67 6.96 5.64
C PRO A 423 6.47 6.06 5.32
N CYS A 424 6.57 5.22 4.29
CA CYS A 424 5.66 4.10 4.08
C CYS A 424 6.31 2.86 4.71
N PHE A 425 5.66 2.27 5.72
CA PHE A 425 6.27 1.23 6.54
C PHE A 425 5.53 -0.11 6.49
N GLY A 426 4.46 -0.21 5.70
CA GLY A 426 3.68 -1.43 5.54
C GLY A 426 2.39 -1.22 4.77
N TYR A 427 1.61 -2.30 4.70
CA TYR A 427 0.33 -2.31 3.99
C TYR A 427 -0.71 -3.15 4.72
N VAL A 428 -1.98 -2.78 4.57
CA VAL A 428 -3.10 -3.68 4.88
C VAL A 428 -3.17 -4.75 3.78
N VAL A 429 -3.05 -6.00 4.15
CA VAL A 429 -3.06 -7.15 3.22
C VAL A 429 -4.39 -7.90 3.21
N GLU A 430 -5.15 -7.82 4.30
CA GLU A 430 -6.51 -8.36 4.40
C GLU A 430 -7.42 -7.36 5.11
N GLY A 431 -8.67 -7.23 4.64
CA GLY A 431 -9.67 -6.35 5.25
C GLY A 431 -9.53 -4.87 4.92
N ALA A 432 -8.71 -4.49 3.92
CA ALA A 432 -8.56 -3.09 3.52
C ALA A 432 -9.89 -2.44 3.11
N ASP A 433 -10.83 -3.22 2.58
CA ASP A 433 -12.16 -2.72 2.16
C ASP A 433 -12.94 -2.06 3.32
N PHE A 434 -12.68 -2.46 4.58
CA PHE A 434 -13.31 -1.83 5.73
C PHE A 434 -12.96 -0.35 5.88
N LEU A 435 -11.78 0.06 5.42
CA LEU A 435 -11.31 1.45 5.53
C LEU A 435 -12.24 2.45 4.83
N GLN A 436 -13.01 2.02 3.81
CA GLN A 436 -13.97 2.89 3.11
C GLN A 436 -15.13 3.35 4.01
N ASP A 437 -15.44 2.59 5.08
CA ASP A 437 -16.52 2.91 6.02
C ASP A 437 -16.00 3.20 7.44
N VAL A 438 -14.69 3.23 7.66
CA VAL A 438 -14.09 3.72 8.91
C VAL A 438 -14.28 5.24 8.98
N LYS A 439 -14.76 5.74 10.12
CA LYS A 439 -15.06 7.16 10.35
C LYS A 439 -14.34 7.68 11.60
N GLU A 440 -14.23 9.00 11.67
CA GLU A 440 -13.81 9.68 12.88
C GLU A 440 -14.70 9.27 14.05
N GLY A 441 -14.08 8.95 15.20
CA GLY A 441 -14.75 8.46 16.38
C GLY A 441 -14.97 6.93 16.42
N ASP A 442 -14.72 6.18 15.33
CA ASP A 442 -14.62 4.73 15.40
C ASP A 442 -13.41 4.34 16.28
N VAL A 443 -13.45 3.16 16.92
CA VAL A 443 -12.48 2.81 17.96
C VAL A 443 -11.71 1.56 17.62
N ILE A 444 -10.38 1.62 17.71
CA ILE A 444 -9.51 0.45 17.68
C ILE A 444 -9.72 -0.31 18.99
N VAL A 445 -10.42 -1.45 18.93
CA VAL A 445 -10.67 -2.27 20.13
C VAL A 445 -9.42 -3.00 20.58
N SER A 446 -8.63 -3.48 19.63
CA SER A 446 -7.37 -4.13 19.91
C SER A 446 -6.43 -4.09 18.69
N ALA A 447 -5.14 -4.02 18.96
CA ALA A 447 -4.08 -4.23 17.98
C ALA A 447 -3.10 -5.29 18.53
N LYS A 448 -2.78 -6.33 17.76
CA LYS A 448 -1.94 -7.45 18.22
C LYS A 448 -0.94 -7.87 17.18
N VAL A 449 0.30 -8.05 17.57
CA VAL A 449 1.32 -8.69 16.74
C VAL A 449 1.03 -10.20 16.73
N THR A 450 0.65 -10.72 15.57
CA THR A 450 0.34 -12.15 15.40
C THR A 450 1.56 -12.95 14.97
N GLU A 451 2.47 -12.32 14.20
CA GLU A 451 3.71 -12.92 13.75
C GLU A 451 4.84 -11.88 13.75
N GLY A 452 6.09 -12.34 13.87
CA GLY A 452 7.26 -11.50 13.70
C GLY A 452 7.71 -10.72 14.93
N LEU A 453 7.05 -10.86 16.10
CA LEU A 453 7.46 -10.16 17.34
C LEU A 453 8.90 -10.47 17.76
N GLN A 454 9.41 -11.66 17.44
CA GLN A 454 10.80 -12.06 17.70
C GLN A 454 11.84 -11.24 16.92
N TYR A 455 11.43 -10.53 15.90
CA TYR A 455 12.28 -9.66 15.10
C TYR A 455 12.31 -8.21 15.62
N LEU A 456 11.48 -7.92 16.62
CA LEU A 456 11.52 -6.63 17.31
C LEU A 456 12.72 -6.58 18.26
N LYS A 457 13.67 -5.74 17.92
CA LYS A 457 14.81 -5.43 18.78
C LYS A 457 14.46 -4.25 19.68
N GLN A 458 14.42 -4.51 20.99
CA GLN A 458 14.27 -3.44 21.98
C GLN A 458 15.60 -2.69 22.15
N PRO A 459 15.55 -1.37 22.44
CA PRO A 459 16.74 -0.61 22.80
C PRO A 459 17.38 -1.17 24.07
N ASN A 460 18.73 -1.14 24.12
CA ASN A 460 19.52 -1.58 25.27
C ASN A 460 19.43 -0.60 26.45
#